data_844d1cf1d465fee1f28a24d22c0835d0
#
_entry.id   844d1cf1d465fee1f28a24d22c0835d0
#
_cell.length_a   1.000
_cell.length_b   1.000
_cell.length_c   1.000
_cell.angle_alpha   90.00
_cell.angle_beta   90.00
_cell.angle_gamma   90.00
#
_symmetry.space_group_name_H-M   'P 1'
#
loop_
_entity.id
_entity.type
_entity.pdbx_description
1 polymer ?
#
loop_
_entity_poly.entity_id
_entity_poly.type
_entity_poly.pdbx_seq_one_letter_code
_entity_poly.pdbx_strand_id
1 'polypeptide(L)'
;VRPRWITPRWDSERHFSHPPSPDQVRNAWEHYPDAAGALIVSPSPYGTCADIAAIADVCHERGKPLIVDEAWGAHLPFHEDLPTWAMDAGADVCVVSVHKMGAGFEQGSVFHLQGDLVDPDRLCKCADLLMTT
;
A
#
# COMPACT_ATOMS: atom_id res chain seq x y z
N VAL A 1 8.28 16.29 -1.93
CA VAL A 1 7.50 15.31 -2.70
C VAL A 1 6.44 16.04 -3.51
N ARG A 2 6.23 15.63 -4.76
CA ARG A 2 5.13 16.10 -5.63
C ARG A 2 4.18 14.93 -5.86
N PRO A 3 3.07 14.81 -5.13
CA PRO A 3 2.12 13.72 -5.34
C PRO A 3 1.42 13.86 -6.69
N ARG A 4 1.12 12.70 -7.29
CA ARG A 4 0.25 12.55 -8.45
C ARG A 4 -0.89 11.62 -8.03
N TRP A 5 -2.09 12.12 -8.10
CA TRP A 5 -3.25 11.42 -7.58
C TRP A 5 -3.88 10.54 -8.66
N ILE A 6 -4.17 9.30 -8.29
CA ILE A 6 -5.04 8.42 -9.05
C ILE A 6 -6.45 8.64 -8.51
N THR A 7 -7.35 9.13 -9.35
CA THR A 7 -8.74 9.34 -8.93
C THR A 7 -9.44 8.00 -8.79
N PRO A 8 -9.92 7.63 -7.60
CA PRO A 8 -10.60 6.38 -7.40
C PRO A 8 -11.99 6.39 -8.06
N ARG A 9 -12.50 5.21 -8.42
CA ARG A 9 -13.87 5.06 -8.91
C ARG A 9 -14.85 5.18 -7.74
N TRP A 10 -15.79 6.10 -7.85
CA TRP A 10 -16.85 6.29 -6.88
C TRP A 10 -18.01 5.33 -7.13
N ASP A 11 -18.50 4.66 -6.09
CA ASP A 11 -19.73 3.87 -6.09
C ASP A 11 -20.86 4.74 -5.54
N SER A 12 -21.74 5.19 -6.43
CA SER A 12 -22.86 6.10 -6.08
C SER A 12 -24.01 5.40 -5.36
N GLU A 13 -24.11 4.08 -5.47
CA GLU A 13 -25.15 3.31 -4.78
C GLU A 13 -24.76 3.02 -3.33
N ARG A 14 -23.48 2.73 -3.11
CA ARG A 14 -22.93 2.33 -1.80
C ARG A 14 -22.18 3.43 -1.08
N HIS A 15 -22.03 4.59 -1.75
CA HIS A 15 -21.37 5.78 -1.18
C HIS A 15 -19.95 5.56 -0.67
N PHE A 16 -19.12 4.83 -1.41
CA PHE A 16 -17.69 4.68 -1.13
C PHE A 16 -16.83 4.71 -2.40
N SER A 17 -15.53 4.90 -2.21
CA SER A 17 -14.54 4.80 -3.28
C SER A 17 -13.97 3.40 -3.36
N HIS A 18 -13.91 2.85 -4.58
CA HIS A 18 -13.14 1.63 -4.84
C HIS A 18 -11.65 1.94 -4.79
N PRO A 19 -10.79 0.96 -4.42
CA PRO A 19 -9.36 1.10 -4.57
C PRO A 19 -8.97 1.27 -6.05
N PRO A 20 -7.77 1.78 -6.37
CA PRO A 20 -7.33 1.89 -7.75
C PRO A 20 -7.23 0.50 -8.39
N SER A 21 -7.61 0.41 -9.67
CA SER A 21 -7.39 -0.80 -10.46
C SER A 21 -5.96 -0.83 -11.02
N PRO A 22 -5.44 -2.02 -11.40
CA PRO A 22 -4.15 -2.13 -12.09
C PRO A 22 -4.04 -1.25 -13.33
N ASP A 23 -5.12 -1.13 -14.12
CA ASP A 23 -5.16 -0.28 -15.30
C ASP A 23 -5.07 1.22 -14.96
N GLN A 24 -5.70 1.66 -13.87
CA GLN A 24 -5.56 3.04 -13.42
C GLN A 24 -4.11 3.34 -12.99
N VAL A 25 -3.44 2.40 -12.34
CA VAL A 25 -2.03 2.52 -11.98
C VAL A 25 -1.16 2.53 -13.24
N ARG A 26 -1.40 1.64 -14.20
CA ARG A 26 -0.70 1.60 -15.49
C ARG A 26 -0.83 2.91 -16.24
N ASN A 27 -2.03 3.45 -16.36
CA ASN A 27 -2.30 4.73 -17.00
C ASN A 27 -1.61 5.90 -16.27
N ALA A 28 -1.56 5.87 -14.93
CA ALA A 28 -0.84 6.88 -14.17
C ALA A 28 0.68 6.87 -14.47
N TRP A 29 1.27 5.68 -14.60
CA TRP A 29 2.68 5.54 -15.00
C TRP A 29 2.96 6.04 -16.42
N GLU A 30 2.02 5.88 -17.35
CA GLU A 30 2.16 6.44 -18.71
C GLU A 30 2.21 7.97 -18.72
N HIS A 31 1.41 8.60 -17.85
CA HIS A 31 1.38 10.06 -17.71
C HIS A 31 2.53 10.62 -16.85
N TYR A 32 3.06 9.81 -15.93
CA TYR A 32 4.09 10.23 -14.97
C TYR A 32 5.23 9.20 -14.88
N PRO A 33 5.96 8.95 -15.98
CA PRO A 33 7.00 7.90 -16.03
C PRO A 33 8.16 8.14 -15.06
N ASP A 34 8.40 9.40 -14.66
CA ASP A 34 9.47 9.78 -13.74
C ASP A 34 9.09 9.64 -12.26
N ALA A 35 7.87 9.18 -11.94
CA ALA A 35 7.49 8.97 -10.55
C ALA A 35 8.40 7.92 -9.89
N ALA A 36 8.73 8.14 -8.61
CA ALA A 36 9.69 7.30 -7.88
C ALA A 36 9.09 5.97 -7.38
N GLY A 37 7.78 5.91 -7.20
CA GLY A 37 7.06 4.74 -6.72
C GLY A 37 5.56 5.00 -6.68
N ALA A 38 4.78 3.97 -6.42
CA ALA A 38 3.34 4.07 -6.18
C ALA A 38 3.04 3.84 -4.69
N LEU A 39 2.02 4.53 -4.18
CA LEU A 39 1.47 4.30 -2.85
C LEU A 39 -0.03 4.13 -2.96
N ILE A 40 -0.54 3.06 -2.38
CA ILE A 40 -1.99 2.78 -2.31
C ILE A 40 -2.41 2.48 -0.88
N VAL A 41 -3.69 2.68 -0.59
CA VAL A 41 -4.32 2.29 0.68
C VAL A 41 -5.20 1.07 0.43
N SER A 42 -4.89 -0.05 1.10
CA SER A 42 -5.64 -1.31 0.99
C SER A 42 -5.37 -2.20 2.21
N PRO A 43 -6.41 -2.61 2.97
CA PRO A 43 -7.81 -2.23 2.81
C PRO A 43 -8.08 -0.76 3.09
N SER A 44 -9.15 -0.23 2.50
CA SER A 44 -9.70 1.05 2.94
C SER A 44 -10.40 0.91 4.30
N PRO A 45 -10.71 2.02 5.02
CA PRO A 45 -11.50 1.96 6.26
C PRO A 45 -12.88 1.31 6.09
N TYR A 46 -13.37 1.19 4.86
CA TYR A 46 -14.65 0.56 4.51
C TYR A 46 -14.51 -0.92 4.12
N GLY A 47 -13.30 -1.47 4.20
CA GLY A 47 -13.03 -2.89 3.90
C GLY A 47 -12.84 -3.21 2.42
N THR A 48 -12.68 -2.20 1.55
CA THR A 48 -12.39 -2.45 0.13
C THR A 48 -10.91 -2.74 -0.07
N CYS A 49 -10.60 -3.85 -0.77
CA CYS A 49 -9.23 -4.28 -1.04
C CYS A 49 -8.88 -4.11 -2.53
N ALA A 50 -7.64 -3.70 -2.79
CA ALA A 50 -7.07 -3.64 -4.13
C ALA A 50 -6.55 -5.02 -4.57
N ASP A 51 -6.45 -5.24 -5.87
CA ASP A 51 -5.64 -6.32 -6.45
C ASP A 51 -4.15 -5.92 -6.37
N ILE A 52 -3.56 -6.14 -5.19
CA ILE A 52 -2.19 -5.71 -4.90
C ILE A 52 -1.20 -6.44 -5.80
N ALA A 53 -1.40 -7.74 -6.06
CA ALA A 53 -0.49 -8.52 -6.89
C ALA A 53 -0.40 -7.96 -8.30
N ALA A 54 -1.53 -7.72 -8.95
CA ALA A 54 -1.55 -7.13 -10.29
C ALA A 54 -1.01 -5.69 -10.32
N ILE A 55 -1.18 -4.91 -9.24
CA ILE A 55 -0.61 -3.56 -9.14
C ILE A 55 0.91 -3.62 -8.92
N ALA A 56 1.41 -4.57 -8.12
CA ALA A 56 2.83 -4.79 -7.91
C ALA A 56 3.53 -5.14 -9.24
N ASP A 57 2.94 -6.05 -10.03
CA ASP A 57 3.44 -6.39 -11.37
C ASP A 57 3.58 -5.14 -12.25
N VAL A 58 2.55 -4.28 -12.28
CA VAL A 58 2.58 -3.02 -13.04
C VAL A 58 3.71 -2.09 -12.59
N CYS A 59 4.00 -2.02 -11.29
CA CYS A 59 5.10 -1.22 -10.76
C CYS A 59 6.45 -1.86 -11.10
N HIS A 60 6.59 -3.16 -10.90
CA HIS A 60 7.84 -3.90 -11.11
C HIS A 60 8.25 -3.99 -12.58
N GLU A 61 7.30 -4.04 -13.54
CA GLU A 61 7.59 -3.89 -14.97
C GLU A 61 8.39 -2.62 -15.29
N ARG A 62 8.37 -1.62 -14.41
CA ARG A 62 9.07 -0.34 -14.54
C ARG A 62 10.26 -0.20 -13.59
N GLY A 63 10.58 -1.24 -12.82
CA GLY A 63 11.59 -1.19 -11.77
C GLY A 63 11.27 -0.18 -10.67
N LYS A 64 9.98 -0.02 -10.34
CA LYS A 64 9.50 0.94 -9.34
C LYS A 64 8.83 0.21 -8.17
N PRO A 65 9.03 0.70 -6.93
CA PRO A 65 8.43 0.09 -5.76
C PRO A 65 6.93 0.39 -5.63
N LEU A 66 6.20 -0.58 -5.07
CA LEU A 66 4.85 -0.43 -4.56
C LEU A 66 4.89 -0.33 -3.03
N ILE A 67 4.32 0.75 -2.51
CA ILE A 67 4.12 0.98 -1.07
C ILE A 67 2.63 0.79 -0.78
N VAL A 68 2.30 -0.02 0.22
CA VAL A 68 0.91 -0.24 0.64
C VAL A 68 0.71 0.25 2.07
N ASP A 69 -0.19 1.22 2.22
CA ASP A 69 -0.76 1.53 3.53
C ASP A 69 -1.85 0.51 3.84
N GLU A 70 -1.48 -0.50 4.61
CA GLU A 70 -2.33 -1.61 5.04
C GLU A 70 -2.73 -1.45 6.51
N ALA A 71 -2.91 -0.21 6.95
CA ALA A 71 -3.22 0.10 8.34
C ALA A 71 -4.44 -0.67 8.89
N TRP A 72 -5.39 -1.04 8.04
CA TRP A 72 -6.57 -1.82 8.40
C TRP A 72 -6.43 -3.33 8.12
N GLY A 73 -5.28 -3.79 7.64
CA GLY A 73 -5.07 -5.15 7.15
C GLY A 73 -4.17 -6.04 8.01
N ALA A 74 -3.83 -5.64 9.25
CA ALA A 74 -2.91 -6.41 10.09
C ALA A 74 -3.34 -7.86 10.36
N HIS A 75 -4.60 -8.21 10.14
CA HIS A 75 -5.17 -9.56 10.31
C HIS A 75 -5.11 -10.41 9.03
N LEU A 76 -4.87 -9.82 7.87
CA LEU A 76 -4.96 -10.52 6.58
C LEU A 76 -4.05 -11.76 6.46
N PRO A 77 -2.78 -11.76 6.93
CA PRO A 77 -1.89 -12.91 6.76
C PRO A 77 -2.26 -14.15 7.60
N PHE A 78 -3.28 -14.07 8.45
CA PHE A 78 -3.59 -15.12 9.41
C PHE A 78 -4.71 -16.09 8.98
N HIS A 79 -5.32 -15.91 7.80
CA HIS A 79 -6.33 -16.84 7.29
C HIS A 79 -6.41 -16.82 5.76
N GLU A 80 -6.50 -18.00 5.15
CA GLU A 80 -6.48 -18.19 3.69
C GLU A 80 -7.73 -17.64 2.95
N ASP A 81 -8.87 -17.53 3.65
CA ASP A 81 -10.10 -16.96 3.08
C ASP A 81 -10.12 -15.42 3.07
N LEU A 82 -9.11 -14.78 3.67
CA LEU A 82 -8.96 -13.33 3.65
C LEU A 82 -8.25 -12.87 2.37
N PRO A 83 -8.42 -11.59 1.97
CA PRO A 83 -7.63 -11.02 0.89
C PRO A 83 -6.13 -11.19 1.16
N THR A 84 -5.35 -11.43 0.11
CA THR A 84 -3.91 -11.63 0.22
C THR A 84 -3.24 -10.42 0.86
N TRP A 85 -2.42 -10.66 1.87
CA TRP A 85 -1.60 -9.66 2.52
C TRP A 85 -0.62 -8.99 1.53
N ALA A 86 -0.38 -7.69 1.70
CA ALA A 86 0.39 -6.90 0.76
C ALA A 86 1.80 -7.45 0.50
N MET A 87 2.50 -7.99 1.51
CA MET A 87 3.84 -8.55 1.32
C MET A 87 3.79 -9.86 0.53
N ASP A 88 2.82 -10.74 0.77
CA ASP A 88 2.63 -11.96 0.00
C ASP A 88 2.17 -11.66 -1.44
N ALA A 89 1.49 -10.54 -1.62
CA ALA A 89 1.05 -10.04 -2.93
C ALA A 89 2.15 -9.27 -3.69
N GLY A 90 3.37 -9.15 -3.15
CA GLY A 90 4.52 -8.59 -3.85
C GLY A 90 4.75 -7.09 -3.62
N ALA A 91 4.09 -6.45 -2.65
CA ALA A 91 4.44 -5.08 -2.28
C ALA A 91 5.86 -5.00 -1.73
N ASP A 92 6.58 -3.92 -2.02
CA ASP A 92 7.97 -3.71 -1.55
C ASP A 92 8.00 -3.16 -0.12
N VAL A 93 7.02 -2.33 0.22
CA VAL A 93 6.83 -1.79 1.57
C VAL A 93 5.37 -1.89 1.95
N CYS A 94 5.12 -2.34 3.16
CA CYS A 94 3.78 -2.33 3.74
C CYS A 94 3.83 -1.76 5.14
N VAL A 95 2.86 -0.93 5.51
CA VAL A 95 2.68 -0.47 6.88
C VAL A 95 1.35 -0.96 7.43
N VAL A 96 1.40 -1.58 8.61
CA VAL A 96 0.20 -2.04 9.33
C VAL A 96 0.09 -1.34 10.67
N SER A 97 -1.14 -1.02 11.07
CA SER A 97 -1.42 -0.52 12.42
C SER A 97 -1.81 -1.69 13.32
N VAL A 98 -0.89 -2.06 14.22
CA VAL A 98 -1.12 -3.18 15.16
C VAL A 98 -2.24 -2.84 16.15
N HIS A 99 -2.38 -1.56 16.51
CA HIS A 99 -3.43 -1.06 17.41
C HIS A 99 -4.84 -1.01 16.79
N LYS A 100 -4.99 -1.35 15.50
CA LYS A 100 -6.30 -1.48 14.85
C LYS A 100 -6.71 -2.96 14.82
N MET A 101 -6.41 -3.65 13.74
CA MET A 101 -6.84 -5.04 13.52
C MET A 101 -5.88 -6.09 14.09
N GLY A 102 -4.70 -5.69 14.58
CA GLY A 102 -3.71 -6.57 15.20
C GLY A 102 -3.88 -6.75 16.71
N ALA A 103 -4.95 -6.23 17.31
CA ALA A 103 -5.27 -6.33 18.75
C ALA A 103 -4.17 -5.79 19.70
N GLY A 104 -3.28 -4.94 19.22
CA GLY A 104 -2.28 -4.24 20.04
C GLY A 104 -2.87 -3.02 20.76
N PHE A 105 -2.14 -2.53 21.77
CA PHE A 105 -2.45 -1.23 22.38
C PHE A 105 -2.12 -0.09 21.41
N GLU A 106 -2.57 1.14 21.73
CA GLU A 106 -2.38 2.33 20.89
C GLU A 106 -0.90 2.60 20.52
N GLN A 107 -0.70 3.39 19.46
CA GLN A 107 0.59 3.83 18.94
C GLN A 107 1.51 2.70 18.41
N GLY A 108 0.95 1.52 18.12
CA GLY A 108 1.68 0.41 17.53
C GLY A 108 1.52 0.34 16.02
N SER A 109 2.62 0.45 15.28
CA SER A 109 2.65 0.16 13.84
C SER A 109 3.94 -0.55 13.46
N VAL A 110 3.91 -1.27 12.34
CA VAL A 110 5.07 -2.01 11.81
C VAL A 110 5.21 -1.70 10.34
N PHE A 111 6.43 -1.39 9.92
CA PHE A 111 6.83 -1.41 8.52
C PHE A 111 7.38 -2.80 8.18
N HIS A 112 6.85 -3.36 7.09
CA HIS A 112 7.39 -4.54 6.44
C HIS A 112 8.09 -4.12 5.16
N LEU A 113 9.22 -4.71 4.87
CA LEU A 113 10.06 -4.41 3.70
C LEU A 113 10.55 -5.70 3.08
N GLN A 114 10.57 -5.76 1.75
CA GLN A 114 11.18 -6.85 0.99
C GLN A 114 11.73 -6.37 -0.34
N GLY A 115 12.53 -7.21 -1.00
CA GLY A 115 13.15 -6.90 -2.28
C GLY A 115 14.23 -5.83 -2.19
N ASP A 116 14.65 -5.31 -3.35
CA ASP A 116 15.81 -4.43 -3.48
C ASP A 116 15.44 -3.02 -3.98
N LEU A 117 14.14 -2.73 -4.19
CA LEU A 117 13.70 -1.46 -4.75
C LEU A 117 13.65 -0.32 -3.73
N VAL A 118 13.67 -0.64 -2.44
CA VAL A 118 13.69 0.34 -1.35
C VAL A 118 14.86 0.04 -0.42
N ASP A 119 15.71 1.03 -0.22
CA ASP A 119 16.85 0.96 0.69
C ASP A 119 16.36 0.98 2.16
N PRO A 120 16.62 -0.09 2.95
CA PRO A 120 16.18 -0.18 4.34
C PRO A 120 16.79 0.89 5.23
N ASP A 121 18.06 1.24 5.05
CA ASP A 121 18.73 2.27 5.86
C ASP A 121 18.12 3.65 5.62
N ARG A 122 17.73 3.93 4.37
CA ARG A 122 17.06 5.17 4.02
C ARG A 122 15.64 5.21 4.59
N LEU A 123 14.91 4.09 4.55
CA LEU A 123 13.58 3.99 5.14
C LEU A 123 13.66 4.24 6.66
N CYS A 124 14.58 3.58 7.38
CA CYS A 124 14.79 3.77 8.81
C CYS A 124 15.11 5.23 9.15
N LYS A 125 16.05 5.86 8.42
CA LYS A 125 16.37 7.28 8.65
C LYS A 125 15.18 8.20 8.44
N CYS A 126 14.34 7.92 7.43
CA CYS A 126 13.12 8.72 7.21
C CYS A 126 12.10 8.51 8.34
N ALA A 127 11.93 7.29 8.82
CA ALA A 127 11.07 6.99 9.95
C ALA A 127 11.54 7.74 11.21
N ASP A 128 12.83 7.65 11.56
CA ASP A 128 13.40 8.35 12.72
C ASP A 128 13.21 9.88 12.66
N LEU A 129 13.30 10.47 11.47
CA LEU A 129 13.12 11.91 11.27
C LEU A 129 11.65 12.37 11.39
N LEU A 130 10.71 11.49 11.10
CA LEU A 130 9.29 11.82 11.00
C LEU A 130 8.45 11.31 12.19
N MET A 131 8.99 10.35 12.93
CA MET A 131 8.35 9.86 14.16
C MET A 131 8.43 10.92 15.25
N THR A 132 7.31 11.18 15.89
CA THR A 132 7.14 12.24 16.90
C THR A 132 6.98 11.71 18.33
N THR A 133 7.29 10.47 18.57
CA THR A 133 7.19 9.83 19.89
C THR A 133 8.50 9.85 20.63
#